data_d9a3b70571d05f36b9ae77a5401e3912
#
_entry.id   d9a3b70571d05f36b9ae77a5401e3912
#
_cell.length_a   1.000
_cell.length_b   1.000
_cell.length_c   1.000
_cell.angle_alpha   90.00
_cell.angle_beta   90.00
_cell.angle_gamma   90.00
#
_symmetry.space_group_name_H-M   'P 1'
#
loop_
_entity.id
_entity.type
_entity.pdbx_description
1 polymer ?
#
loop_
_entity_poly.entity_id
_entity_poly.type
_entity_poly.pdbx_seq_one_letter_code
_entity_poly.pdbx_strand_id
1 'polypeptide(L)'
;MVNPTVAFFAVHASRSKAAFEALIERWAGILVSDGYGVYRQWIHQRQTCLAHLIRRARGLAERNEPELAWFGRRVLAELQRLVHWATAPPTSGEVQTWYARMVHLLGQYHLRRDEAGTFARTMEQEMAHLWAFVVEEGVEPTNNRAERALRFAVLWRKMMHGTYTQKGDRWVERILPL
;
A
#
# COMPACT_ATOMS: atom_id res chain seq x y z
N MET A 1 11.83 -5.92 5.23
CA MET A 1 10.62 -6.72 5.39
C MET A 1 10.27 -6.79 6.86
N VAL A 2 9.01 -6.68 7.23
CA VAL A 2 8.58 -6.65 8.64
C VAL A 2 7.34 -7.52 8.80
N ASN A 3 7.33 -8.37 9.83
CA ASN A 3 6.15 -9.10 10.29
C ASN A 3 5.88 -8.75 11.78
N PRO A 4 4.90 -9.35 12.46
CA PRO A 4 4.62 -9.06 13.88
C PRO A 4 5.80 -9.23 14.83
N THR A 5 6.73 -10.13 14.52
CA THR A 5 7.82 -10.54 15.42
C THR A 5 9.22 -10.17 14.94
N VAL A 6 9.40 -9.96 13.63
CA VAL A 6 10.73 -9.75 13.03
C VAL A 6 10.71 -8.59 12.03
N ALA A 7 11.74 -7.76 12.07
CA ALA A 7 12.06 -6.78 11.04
C ALA A 7 13.39 -7.15 10.36
N PHE A 8 13.38 -7.28 9.05
CA PHE A 8 14.57 -7.53 8.23
C PHE A 8 14.80 -6.36 7.28
N PHE A 9 16.03 -5.87 7.23
CA PHE A 9 16.44 -4.74 6.41
C PHE A 9 17.57 -5.16 5.47
N ALA A 10 17.50 -4.70 4.22
CA ALA A 10 18.57 -4.82 3.24
C ALA A 10 18.72 -3.51 2.48
N VAL A 11 19.95 -3.13 2.19
CA VAL A 11 20.28 -1.95 1.39
C VAL A 11 20.62 -2.42 -0.03
N HIS A 12 19.90 -1.91 -0.99
CA HIS A 12 20.13 -2.20 -2.41
C HIS A 12 20.40 -0.92 -3.19
N ALA A 13 21.23 -1.00 -4.22
CA ALA A 13 21.57 0.12 -5.09
C ALA A 13 20.34 0.66 -5.86
N SER A 14 19.31 -0.15 -6.05
CA SER A 14 18.10 0.23 -6.77
C SER A 14 16.85 -0.43 -6.20
N ARG A 15 15.68 0.14 -6.49
CA ARG A 15 14.36 -0.44 -6.18
C ARG A 15 13.85 -1.31 -7.34
N SER A 16 14.72 -2.14 -7.90
CA SER A 16 14.39 -3.01 -9.03
C SER A 16 13.63 -4.27 -8.61
N LYS A 17 13.07 -4.97 -9.60
CA LYS A 17 12.47 -6.29 -9.40
C LYS A 17 13.49 -7.27 -8.84
N ALA A 18 14.71 -7.28 -9.38
CA ALA A 18 15.80 -8.16 -8.91
C ALA A 18 16.16 -7.90 -7.44
N ALA A 19 16.19 -6.64 -6.99
CA ALA A 19 16.40 -6.31 -5.59
C ALA A 19 15.27 -6.81 -4.67
N PHE A 20 14.03 -6.74 -5.15
CA PHE A 20 12.88 -7.29 -4.43
C PHE A 20 12.94 -8.82 -4.36
N GLU A 21 13.22 -9.50 -5.48
CA GLU A 21 13.37 -10.97 -5.52
C GLU A 21 14.50 -11.45 -4.61
N ALA A 22 15.63 -10.75 -4.58
CA ALA A 22 16.72 -11.05 -3.66
C ALA A 22 16.34 -10.87 -2.17
N LEU A 23 15.47 -9.92 -1.87
CA LEU A 23 14.98 -9.68 -0.50
C LEU A 23 14.01 -10.77 -0.01
N ILE A 24 13.15 -11.26 -0.90
CA ILE A 24 12.10 -12.21 -0.52
C ILE A 24 12.49 -13.67 -0.72
N GLU A 25 13.48 -13.95 -1.58
CA GLU A 25 13.98 -15.30 -1.92
C GLU A 25 12.84 -16.29 -2.20
N ARG A 26 12.66 -17.29 -1.32
CA ARG A 26 11.64 -18.36 -1.43
C ARG A 26 10.37 -18.08 -0.62
N TRP A 27 10.25 -16.87 -0.04
CA TRP A 27 9.07 -16.55 0.74
C TRP A 27 7.82 -16.47 -0.15
N ALA A 28 6.73 -17.07 0.29
CA ALA A 28 5.48 -17.20 -0.47
C ALA A 28 4.24 -16.73 0.31
N GLY A 29 4.42 -15.88 1.31
CA GLY A 29 3.34 -15.38 2.16
C GLY A 29 2.57 -14.21 1.56
N ILE A 30 1.74 -13.58 2.39
CA ILE A 30 0.90 -12.44 2.01
C ILE A 30 1.73 -11.15 2.08
N LEU A 31 1.89 -10.48 0.95
CA LEU A 31 2.63 -9.23 0.88
C LEU A 31 1.73 -8.02 1.14
N VAL A 32 1.92 -7.34 2.27
CA VAL A 32 1.30 -6.03 2.53
C VAL A 32 2.24 -4.94 2.03
N SER A 33 1.84 -4.19 1.00
CA SER A 33 2.72 -3.21 0.35
C SER A 33 2.00 -1.94 -0.09
N ASP A 34 2.77 -0.89 -0.40
CA ASP A 34 2.28 0.25 -1.16
C ASP A 34 2.00 -0.14 -2.64
N GLY A 35 1.42 0.76 -3.39
CA GLY A 35 1.09 0.51 -4.80
C GLY A 35 2.29 0.57 -5.76
N TYR A 36 3.53 0.39 -5.29
CA TYR A 36 4.71 0.42 -6.16
C TYR A 36 4.70 -0.73 -7.18
N GLY A 37 5.02 -0.42 -8.44
CA GLY A 37 4.87 -1.36 -9.57
C GLY A 37 5.60 -2.70 -9.42
N VAL A 38 6.75 -2.72 -8.74
CA VAL A 38 7.50 -3.97 -8.47
C VAL A 38 6.69 -4.92 -7.59
N TYR A 39 6.01 -4.42 -6.57
CA TYR A 39 5.22 -5.25 -5.67
C TYR A 39 3.93 -5.77 -6.30
N ARG A 40 3.41 -5.10 -7.33
CA ARG A 40 2.27 -5.58 -8.12
C ARG A 40 2.58 -6.85 -8.91
N GLN A 41 3.85 -7.17 -9.14
CA GLN A 41 4.29 -8.38 -9.82
C GLN A 41 4.38 -9.60 -8.87
N TRP A 42 4.04 -9.43 -7.57
CA TRP A 42 3.99 -10.51 -6.61
C TRP A 42 2.93 -11.54 -7.03
N ILE A 43 3.34 -12.79 -7.21
CA ILE A 43 2.50 -13.87 -7.77
C ILE A 43 1.63 -14.57 -6.73
N HIS A 44 1.92 -14.35 -5.44
CA HIS A 44 1.11 -14.89 -4.34
C HIS A 44 0.10 -13.85 -3.85
N GLN A 45 -0.54 -14.11 -2.71
CA GLN A 45 -1.54 -13.22 -2.14
C GLN A 45 -0.93 -11.88 -1.71
N ARG A 46 -1.67 -10.80 -1.94
CA ARG A 46 -1.22 -9.44 -1.66
C ARG A 46 -2.32 -8.65 -0.98
N GLN A 47 -1.92 -7.79 -0.03
CA GLN A 47 -2.76 -6.72 0.52
C GLN A 47 -2.20 -5.37 0.09
N THR A 48 -2.99 -4.60 -0.62
CA THR A 48 -2.63 -3.21 -0.96
C THR A 48 -2.89 -2.32 0.24
N CYS A 49 -1.89 -1.52 0.60
CA CYS A 49 -1.98 -0.61 1.75
C CYS A 49 -3.09 0.43 1.58
N LEU A 50 -4.13 0.32 2.40
CA LEU A 50 -5.27 1.24 2.36
C LEU A 50 -4.88 2.67 2.74
N ALA A 51 -3.87 2.88 3.60
CA ALA A 51 -3.41 4.22 3.98
C ALA A 51 -2.88 5.02 2.77
N HIS A 52 -2.21 4.37 1.82
CA HIS A 52 -1.75 5.02 0.58
C HIS A 52 -2.92 5.39 -0.34
N LEU A 53 -3.90 4.52 -0.48
CA LEU A 53 -5.10 4.80 -1.27
C LEU A 53 -5.93 5.93 -0.65
N ILE A 54 -6.11 5.91 0.68
CA ILE A 54 -6.78 6.97 1.44
C ILE A 54 -6.08 8.32 1.25
N ARG A 55 -4.74 8.34 1.31
CA ARG A 55 -3.97 9.58 1.09
C ARG A 55 -4.20 10.15 -0.31
N ARG A 56 -4.23 9.29 -1.34
CA ARG A 56 -4.54 9.71 -2.72
C ARG A 56 -5.98 10.21 -2.86
N ALA A 57 -6.97 9.50 -2.29
CA ALA A 57 -8.37 9.91 -2.30
C ALA A 57 -8.56 11.27 -1.61
N ARG A 58 -7.87 11.49 -0.47
CA ARG A 58 -7.90 12.77 0.25
C ARG A 58 -7.30 13.90 -0.60
N GLY A 59 -6.16 13.67 -1.24
CA GLY A 59 -5.57 14.66 -2.15
C GLY A 59 -6.51 15.06 -3.31
N LEU A 60 -7.30 14.11 -3.84
CA LEU A 60 -8.36 14.44 -4.82
C LEU A 60 -9.52 15.21 -4.18
N ALA A 61 -9.93 14.84 -2.97
CA ALA A 61 -11.02 15.50 -2.25
C ALA A 61 -10.74 16.98 -1.95
N GLU A 62 -9.47 17.35 -1.89
CA GLU A 62 -8.97 18.71 -1.62
C GLU A 62 -8.74 19.55 -2.91
N ARG A 63 -9.03 18.99 -4.09
CA ARG A 63 -8.91 19.74 -5.36
C ARG A 63 -9.99 20.82 -5.48
N ASN A 64 -9.65 21.89 -6.19
CA ASN A 64 -10.58 22.99 -6.44
C ASN A 64 -11.68 22.62 -7.45
N GLU A 65 -11.41 21.69 -8.37
CA GLU A 65 -12.40 21.22 -9.33
C GLU A 65 -13.48 20.41 -8.61
N PRO A 66 -14.75 20.86 -8.64
CA PRO A 66 -15.84 20.25 -7.86
C PRO A 66 -16.03 18.76 -8.13
N GLU A 67 -15.83 18.33 -9.36
CA GLU A 67 -16.03 16.95 -9.78
C GLU A 67 -14.89 16.02 -9.30
N LEU A 68 -13.63 16.48 -9.37
CA LEU A 68 -12.50 15.77 -8.79
C LEU A 68 -12.64 15.64 -7.27
N ALA A 69 -13.02 16.75 -6.63
CA ALA A 69 -13.24 16.77 -5.18
C ALA A 69 -14.40 15.84 -4.76
N TRP A 70 -15.50 15.81 -5.55
CA TRP A 70 -16.61 14.90 -5.31
C TRP A 70 -16.19 13.44 -5.41
N PHE A 71 -15.51 13.05 -6.50
CA PHE A 71 -14.98 11.71 -6.68
C PHE A 71 -14.03 11.32 -5.54
N GLY A 72 -13.09 12.20 -5.20
CA GLY A 72 -12.15 12.00 -4.09
C GLY A 72 -12.85 11.73 -2.78
N ARG A 73 -13.86 12.54 -2.42
CA ARG A 73 -14.66 12.34 -1.19
C ARG A 73 -15.43 11.03 -1.19
N ARG A 74 -16.00 10.63 -2.33
CA ARG A 74 -16.74 9.36 -2.45
C ARG A 74 -15.82 8.15 -2.26
N VAL A 75 -14.69 8.12 -2.97
CA VAL A 75 -13.70 7.03 -2.81
C VAL A 75 -13.12 7.02 -1.40
N LEU A 76 -12.83 8.18 -0.81
CA LEU A 76 -12.33 8.30 0.55
C LEU A 76 -13.30 7.68 1.56
N ALA A 77 -14.59 7.95 1.45
CA ALA A 77 -15.61 7.40 2.33
C ALA A 77 -15.68 5.88 2.24
N GLU A 78 -15.62 5.31 1.03
CA GLU A 78 -15.62 3.85 0.85
C GLU A 78 -14.34 3.20 1.38
N LEU A 79 -13.16 3.80 1.18
CA LEU A 79 -11.91 3.29 1.75
C LEU A 79 -11.86 3.37 3.27
N GLN A 80 -12.41 4.41 3.88
CA GLN A 80 -12.53 4.53 5.34
C GLN A 80 -13.44 3.46 5.93
N ARG A 81 -14.55 3.15 5.24
CA ARG A 81 -15.43 2.04 5.63
C ARG A 81 -14.70 0.71 5.57
N LEU A 82 -13.92 0.48 4.51
CA LEU A 82 -13.11 -0.72 4.37
C LEU A 82 -12.11 -0.88 5.51
N VAL A 83 -11.41 0.19 5.91
CA VAL A 83 -10.49 0.17 7.06
C VAL A 83 -11.21 -0.15 8.37
N HIS A 84 -12.43 0.39 8.56
CA HIS A 84 -13.23 0.10 9.75
C HIS A 84 -13.51 -1.39 9.93
N TRP A 85 -13.61 -2.16 8.86
CA TRP A 85 -13.80 -3.61 8.89
C TRP A 85 -12.60 -4.39 9.49
N ALA A 86 -11.47 -3.76 9.70
CA ALA A 86 -10.37 -4.37 10.47
C ALA A 86 -10.73 -4.55 11.96
N THR A 87 -11.67 -3.76 12.47
CA THR A 87 -12.12 -3.82 13.88
C THR A 87 -13.55 -4.32 14.03
N ALA A 88 -14.35 -4.21 12.98
CA ALA A 88 -15.74 -4.64 12.94
C ALA A 88 -15.99 -5.41 11.62
N PRO A 89 -15.73 -6.73 11.59
CA PRO A 89 -15.83 -7.53 10.38
C PRO A 89 -17.19 -7.40 9.69
N PRO A 90 -17.23 -7.24 8.36
CA PRO A 90 -18.46 -7.01 7.62
C PRO A 90 -19.27 -8.30 7.44
N THR A 91 -20.58 -8.14 7.27
CA THR A 91 -21.43 -9.20 6.72
C THR A 91 -21.22 -9.35 5.22
N SER A 92 -21.59 -10.51 4.65
CA SER A 92 -21.52 -10.73 3.20
C SER A 92 -22.31 -9.70 2.40
N GLY A 93 -23.46 -9.25 2.91
CA GLY A 93 -24.29 -8.22 2.27
C GLY A 93 -23.61 -6.84 2.25
N GLU A 94 -22.90 -6.48 3.30
CA GLU A 94 -22.12 -5.23 3.36
C GLU A 94 -20.97 -5.26 2.36
N VAL A 95 -20.25 -6.38 2.24
CA VAL A 95 -19.19 -6.58 1.25
C VAL A 95 -19.74 -6.43 -0.17
N GLN A 96 -20.83 -7.12 -0.51
CA GLN A 96 -21.46 -7.03 -1.82
C GLN A 96 -21.91 -5.60 -2.14
N THR A 97 -22.53 -4.94 -1.19
CA THR A 97 -23.01 -3.55 -1.32
C THR A 97 -21.86 -2.59 -1.53
N TRP A 98 -20.77 -2.74 -0.76
CA TRP A 98 -19.57 -1.94 -0.92
C TRP A 98 -18.94 -2.14 -2.32
N TYR A 99 -18.80 -3.41 -2.72
CA TYR A 99 -18.22 -3.76 -4.01
C TYR A 99 -19.03 -3.15 -5.18
N ALA A 100 -20.36 -3.30 -5.15
CA ALA A 100 -21.24 -2.74 -6.18
C ALA A 100 -21.12 -1.20 -6.27
N ARG A 101 -21.11 -0.50 -5.11
CA ARG A 101 -20.93 0.95 -5.09
C ARG A 101 -19.57 1.38 -5.64
N MET A 102 -18.50 0.66 -5.27
CA MET A 102 -17.15 0.98 -5.73
C MET A 102 -17.01 0.76 -7.23
N VAL A 103 -17.46 -0.38 -7.75
CA VAL A 103 -17.43 -0.68 -9.20
C VAL A 103 -18.22 0.37 -9.98
N HIS A 104 -19.41 0.73 -9.53
CA HIS A 104 -20.21 1.77 -10.18
C HIS A 104 -19.51 3.12 -10.16
N LEU A 105 -18.95 3.53 -9.02
CA LEU A 105 -18.23 4.79 -8.87
C LEU A 105 -17.00 4.84 -9.79
N LEU A 106 -16.17 3.80 -9.79
CA LEU A 106 -14.96 3.74 -10.61
C LEU A 106 -15.29 3.73 -12.10
N GLY A 107 -16.32 2.98 -12.52
CA GLY A 107 -16.77 2.91 -13.91
C GLY A 107 -17.16 4.26 -14.50
N GLN A 108 -17.73 5.17 -13.70
CA GLN A 108 -18.06 6.52 -14.16
C GLN A 108 -16.82 7.37 -14.52
N TYR A 109 -15.65 7.06 -13.90
CA TYR A 109 -14.42 7.84 -14.06
C TYR A 109 -13.32 7.12 -14.88
N HIS A 110 -13.47 5.82 -15.13
CA HIS A 110 -12.46 4.97 -15.76
C HIS A 110 -11.89 5.56 -17.07
N LEU A 111 -12.73 6.09 -17.95
CA LEU A 111 -12.33 6.62 -19.27
C LEU A 111 -11.76 8.04 -19.22
N ARG A 112 -11.79 8.71 -18.10
CA ARG A 112 -11.25 10.07 -17.97
C ARG A 112 -9.73 10.09 -18.09
N ARG A 113 -9.19 11.16 -18.66
CA ARG A 113 -7.74 11.35 -18.85
C ARG A 113 -7.09 12.21 -17.77
N ASP A 114 -7.83 12.53 -16.71
CA ASP A 114 -7.38 13.32 -15.56
C ASP A 114 -6.93 12.47 -14.37
N GLU A 115 -6.68 13.12 -13.22
CA GLU A 115 -6.27 12.47 -11.98
C GLU A 115 -7.33 11.50 -11.47
N ALA A 116 -8.63 11.80 -11.62
CA ALA A 116 -9.72 10.93 -11.20
C ALA A 116 -9.73 9.63 -12.01
N GLY A 117 -9.62 9.72 -13.35
CA GLY A 117 -9.55 8.53 -14.21
C GLY A 117 -8.30 7.69 -13.96
N THR A 118 -7.16 8.33 -13.69
CA THR A 118 -5.93 7.62 -13.34
C THR A 118 -6.09 6.89 -11.99
N PHE A 119 -6.76 7.50 -11.02
CA PHE A 119 -7.01 6.86 -9.74
C PHE A 119 -8.08 5.76 -9.85
N ALA A 120 -9.14 5.96 -10.65
CA ALA A 120 -10.16 4.95 -10.90
C ALA A 120 -9.53 3.66 -11.47
N ARG A 121 -8.73 3.76 -12.52
CA ARG A 121 -8.01 2.61 -13.10
C ARG A 121 -7.05 1.96 -12.11
N THR A 122 -6.37 2.74 -11.27
CA THR A 122 -5.53 2.19 -10.20
C THR A 122 -6.36 1.38 -9.21
N MET A 123 -7.50 1.91 -8.76
CA MET A 123 -8.40 1.24 -7.83
C MET A 123 -8.96 -0.06 -8.41
N GLU A 124 -9.36 -0.07 -9.69
CA GLU A 124 -9.83 -1.27 -10.37
C GLU A 124 -8.75 -2.38 -10.38
N GLN A 125 -7.51 -2.03 -10.68
CA GLN A 125 -6.39 -2.98 -10.65
C GLN A 125 -6.11 -3.54 -9.25
N GLU A 126 -6.37 -2.75 -8.21
CA GLU A 126 -6.11 -3.14 -6.83
C GLU A 126 -7.31 -3.82 -6.14
N MET A 127 -8.52 -3.79 -6.74
CA MET A 127 -9.76 -4.28 -6.13
C MET A 127 -9.64 -5.69 -5.53
N ALA A 128 -9.00 -6.62 -6.24
CA ALA A 128 -8.79 -7.99 -5.76
C ALA A 128 -7.82 -8.08 -4.56
N HIS A 129 -7.04 -7.05 -4.32
CA HIS A 129 -5.98 -7.00 -3.32
C HIS A 129 -6.30 -6.11 -2.11
N LEU A 130 -7.57 -5.74 -1.93
CA LEU A 130 -8.02 -4.92 -0.81
C LEU A 130 -8.52 -5.73 0.38
N TRP A 131 -8.62 -7.06 0.26
CA TRP A 131 -9.43 -7.92 1.11
C TRP A 131 -8.66 -8.88 2.02
N ALA A 132 -7.35 -9.06 1.81
CA ALA A 132 -6.59 -10.07 2.53
C ALA A 132 -6.70 -9.90 4.07
N PHE A 133 -6.73 -8.67 4.57
CA PHE A 133 -6.87 -8.39 6.00
C PHE A 133 -8.25 -8.76 6.59
N VAL A 134 -9.27 -8.93 5.75
CA VAL A 134 -10.62 -9.35 6.19
C VAL A 134 -10.72 -10.86 6.36
N VAL A 135 -9.99 -11.61 5.51
CA VAL A 135 -10.09 -13.07 5.43
C VAL A 135 -8.93 -13.81 6.10
N GLU A 136 -7.80 -13.14 6.29
CA GLU A 136 -6.57 -13.76 6.81
C GLU A 136 -6.18 -13.12 8.14
N GLU A 137 -6.16 -13.93 9.19
CA GLU A 137 -5.77 -13.48 10.52
C GLU A 137 -4.33 -12.95 10.55
N GLY A 138 -4.12 -11.83 11.24
CA GLY A 138 -2.80 -11.20 11.40
C GLY A 138 -2.34 -10.36 10.22
N VAL A 139 -3.11 -10.29 9.12
CA VAL A 139 -2.85 -9.37 8.02
C VAL A 139 -3.40 -7.97 8.34
N GLU A 140 -2.54 -6.96 8.32
CA GLU A 140 -2.95 -5.57 8.54
C GLU A 140 -3.48 -4.92 7.25
N PRO A 141 -4.49 -4.01 7.32
CA PRO A 141 -4.98 -3.29 6.15
C PRO A 141 -3.98 -2.27 5.60
N THR A 142 -2.89 -2.00 6.34
CA THR A 142 -1.88 -1.00 5.99
C THR A 142 -0.46 -1.53 6.21
N ASN A 143 0.52 -0.97 5.47
CA ASN A 143 1.93 -1.27 5.71
C ASN A 143 2.59 -0.31 6.73
N ASN A 144 1.80 0.35 7.58
CA ASN A 144 2.29 1.32 8.56
C ASN A 144 3.35 0.74 9.51
N ARG A 145 3.29 -0.55 9.82
CA ARG A 145 4.31 -1.24 10.63
C ARG A 145 5.68 -1.19 9.95
N ALA A 146 5.74 -1.53 8.66
CA ALA A 146 6.97 -1.48 7.89
C ALA A 146 7.47 -0.03 7.73
N GLU A 147 6.57 0.93 7.52
CA GLU A 147 6.94 2.34 7.43
C GLU A 147 7.51 2.87 8.75
N ARG A 148 6.91 2.51 9.89
CA ARG A 148 7.45 2.87 11.22
C ARG A 148 8.82 2.27 11.46
N ALA A 149 9.02 0.99 11.14
CA ALA A 149 10.32 0.33 11.27
C ALA A 149 11.40 0.99 10.39
N LEU A 150 11.04 1.44 9.18
CA LEU A 150 11.96 2.13 8.27
C LEU A 150 12.18 3.61 8.60
N ARG A 151 11.37 4.21 9.47
CA ARG A 151 11.37 5.67 9.70
C ARG A 151 12.74 6.19 10.13
N PHE A 152 13.40 5.49 11.05
CA PHE A 152 14.74 5.86 11.51
C PHE A 152 15.74 5.85 10.35
N ALA A 153 15.77 4.78 9.54
CA ALA A 153 16.66 4.67 8.39
C ALA A 153 16.42 5.77 7.35
N VAL A 154 15.16 6.11 7.10
CA VAL A 154 14.81 7.18 6.16
C VAL A 154 15.27 8.55 6.67
N LEU A 155 15.06 8.85 7.95
CA LEU A 155 15.52 10.09 8.58
C LEU A 155 17.04 10.17 8.58
N TRP A 156 17.71 9.09 9.00
CA TRP A 156 19.16 9.01 9.00
C TRP A 156 19.75 9.22 7.59
N ARG A 157 19.22 8.56 6.56
CA ARG A 157 19.63 8.75 5.17
C ARG A 157 19.49 10.20 4.70
N LYS A 158 18.41 10.89 5.11
CA LYS A 158 18.20 12.30 4.76
C LYS A 158 19.23 13.24 5.41
N MET A 159 19.68 12.93 6.63
CA MET A 159 20.68 13.73 7.34
C MET A 159 22.11 13.43 6.89
N MET A 160 22.42 12.16 6.61
CA MET A 160 23.79 11.69 6.31
C MET A 160 24.06 11.47 4.82
N HIS A 161 23.11 11.82 3.95
CA HIS A 161 23.19 11.62 2.49
C HIS A 161 23.39 10.17 2.03
N GLY A 162 23.15 9.18 2.91
CA GLY A 162 23.27 7.75 2.61
C GLY A 162 24.66 7.18 2.87
N THR A 163 24.93 6.05 2.20
CA THR A 163 26.22 5.34 2.26
C THR A 163 26.87 5.34 0.87
N TYR A 164 28.20 5.31 0.84
CA TYR A 164 28.98 5.31 -0.41
C TYR A 164 29.74 4.01 -0.64
N THR A 165 29.67 3.06 0.29
CA THR A 165 30.42 1.80 0.22
C THR A 165 29.59 0.62 0.70
N GLN A 166 29.88 -0.56 0.19
CA GLN A 166 29.25 -1.82 0.66
C GLN A 166 29.45 -2.07 2.17
N LYS A 167 30.59 -1.62 2.74
CA LYS A 167 30.84 -1.71 4.18
C LYS A 167 29.87 -0.80 4.96
N GLY A 168 29.59 0.39 4.44
CA GLY A 168 28.60 1.30 4.99
C GLY A 168 27.17 0.72 4.91
N ASP A 169 26.80 0.12 3.78
CA ASP A 169 25.52 -0.54 3.60
C ASP A 169 25.29 -1.66 4.63
N ARG A 170 26.28 -2.55 4.78
CA ARG A 170 26.22 -3.64 5.77
C ARG A 170 26.16 -3.14 7.22
N TRP A 171 26.80 -2.01 7.50
CA TRP A 171 26.71 -1.40 8.83
C TRP A 171 25.29 -0.90 9.11
N VAL A 172 24.65 -0.23 8.15
CA VAL A 172 23.24 0.21 8.25
C VAL A 172 22.29 -0.96 8.45
N GLU A 173 22.44 -2.02 7.67
CA GLU A 173 21.62 -3.24 7.79
C GLU A 173 21.67 -3.87 9.19
N ARG A 174 22.82 -3.77 9.86
CA ARG A 174 23.03 -4.33 11.20
C ARG A 174 22.50 -3.46 12.33
N ILE A 175 22.49 -2.14 12.14
CA ILE A 175 22.04 -1.19 13.20
C ILE A 175 20.54 -0.99 13.19
N LEU A 176 19.88 -1.05 12.02
CA LEU A 176 18.46 -0.79 11.90
C LEU A 176 17.55 -1.73 12.72
N PRO A 177 17.90 -3.00 12.96
CA PRO A 177 17.12 -3.90 13.79
C PRO A 177 17.19 -3.62 15.29
N LEU A 178 18.09 -2.75 15.74
CA LEU A 178 18.26 -2.36 17.17
C LEU A 178 17.30 -1.24 17.52
#